data_248e87ba9b9010587e0d62d4dbe5b385
#
_entry.id   248e87ba9b9010587e0d62d4dbe5b385
#
_cell.length_a   1.000
_cell.length_b   1.000
_cell.length_c   1.000
_cell.angle_alpha   90.00
_cell.angle_beta   90.00
_cell.angle_gamma   90.00
#
_symmetry.space_group_name_H-M   'P 1'
#
loop_
_entity.id
_entity.type
_entity.pdbx_description
1 polymer ?
#
loop_
_entity_poly.entity_id
_entity_poly.type
_entity_poly.pdbx_seq_one_letter_code
_entity_poly.pdbx_strand_id
1 'polypeptide(L)'
;MKNRAISIVGECSNVGKTTLIKYLLEIFSKEGLKVGVVKHHHKEFDFDREGKDSFIFSKSGASCVKMVSPNRVISIENLNYEKSLYDVLETMTDYDFVLVEGYKWESLDRIEVYRSGYSTRIISDKEKLIAIVSDLKHDLDVDQFNPNEYEKIANKIKNYFKINWDELHLNFFINIIFFIAKIFFITWFYNKKVY
;
A
#
# COMPACT_ATOMS: atom_id res chain seq x y z
N MET A 1 -5.18 -0.15 16.73
CA MET A 1 -3.79 -0.46 16.31
C MET A 1 -3.26 0.77 15.59
N LYS A 2 -2.04 1.24 15.90
CA LYS A 2 -1.42 2.29 15.08
C LYS A 2 -1.33 1.75 13.65
N ASN A 3 -1.94 2.44 12.69
CA ASN A 3 -1.90 2.02 11.30
C ASN A 3 -0.45 1.88 10.87
N ARG A 4 -0.07 0.67 10.46
CA ARG A 4 1.26 0.39 9.97
C ARG A 4 1.41 1.01 8.58
N ALA A 5 1.87 2.24 8.51
CA ALA A 5 2.06 2.96 7.26
C ALA A 5 3.46 3.57 7.18
N ILE A 6 4.02 3.60 5.98
CA ILE A 6 5.30 4.22 5.67
C ILE A 6 5.19 5.03 4.38
N SER A 7 5.76 6.23 4.36
CA SER A 7 5.76 7.08 3.18
C SER A 7 6.94 6.80 2.25
N ILE A 8 6.67 6.77 0.96
CA ILE A 8 7.69 6.82 -0.10
C ILE A 8 7.64 8.22 -0.72
N VAL A 9 8.64 9.01 -0.41
CA VAL A 9 8.71 10.42 -0.81
C VAL A 9 9.88 10.69 -1.75
N GLY A 10 9.96 11.89 -2.27
CA GLY A 10 11.08 12.40 -3.07
C GLY A 10 10.77 13.83 -3.48
N GLU A 11 11.80 14.63 -3.72
CA GLU A 11 11.69 16.07 -3.94
C GLU A 11 10.72 16.42 -5.09
N CYS A 12 10.77 15.64 -6.18
CA CYS A 12 9.97 15.93 -7.37
C CYS A 12 9.35 14.65 -7.98
N SER A 13 8.65 14.82 -9.09
CA SER A 13 8.15 13.71 -9.91
C SER A 13 9.30 13.02 -10.65
N ASN A 14 9.06 11.81 -11.13
CA ASN A 14 9.97 11.02 -11.96
C ASN A 14 11.30 10.59 -11.31
N VAL A 15 11.47 10.74 -10.00
CA VAL A 15 12.66 10.22 -9.28
C VAL A 15 12.63 8.70 -9.08
N GLY A 16 11.50 8.02 -9.40
CA GLY A 16 11.39 6.57 -9.34
C GLY A 16 10.50 6.02 -8.21
N LYS A 17 9.75 6.87 -7.47
CA LYS A 17 8.84 6.42 -6.38
C LYS A 17 7.88 5.32 -6.81
N THR A 18 7.14 5.56 -7.89
CA THR A 18 6.14 4.59 -8.40
C THR A 18 6.80 3.30 -8.87
N THR A 19 8.00 3.38 -9.45
CA THR A 19 8.80 2.21 -9.84
C THR A 19 9.22 1.41 -8.62
N LEU A 20 9.72 2.07 -7.58
CA LEU A 20 10.07 1.42 -6.32
C LEU A 20 8.86 0.71 -5.70
N ILE A 21 7.74 1.41 -5.55
CA ILE A 21 6.49 0.85 -5.00
C ILE A 21 6.06 -0.39 -5.80
N LYS A 22 6.09 -0.33 -7.14
CA LYS A 22 5.75 -1.46 -7.99
C LYS A 22 6.56 -2.71 -7.64
N TYR A 23 7.89 -2.61 -7.59
CA TYR A 23 8.74 -3.77 -7.31
C TYR A 23 8.60 -4.27 -5.87
N LEU A 24 8.42 -3.36 -4.91
CA LEU A 24 8.14 -3.74 -3.53
C LEU A 24 6.82 -4.53 -3.42
N LEU A 25 5.76 -4.09 -4.11
CA LEU A 25 4.48 -4.81 -4.14
C LEU A 25 4.60 -6.20 -4.77
N GLU A 26 5.41 -6.34 -5.84
CA GLU A 26 5.67 -7.64 -6.44
C GLU A 26 6.37 -8.61 -5.48
N ILE A 27 7.33 -8.11 -4.70
CA ILE A 27 8.04 -8.90 -3.66
C ILE A 27 7.05 -9.28 -2.55
N PHE A 28 6.39 -8.31 -1.94
CA PHE A 28 5.48 -8.54 -0.83
C PHE A 28 4.31 -9.46 -1.20
N SER A 29 3.77 -9.32 -2.42
CA SER A 29 2.71 -10.19 -2.92
C SER A 29 3.17 -11.65 -3.07
N LYS A 30 4.40 -11.89 -3.56
CA LYS A 30 4.98 -13.25 -3.63
C LYS A 30 5.19 -13.85 -2.24
N GLU A 31 5.42 -13.03 -1.25
CA GLU A 31 5.56 -13.41 0.15
C GLU A 31 4.21 -13.56 0.88
N GLY A 32 3.09 -13.34 0.20
CA GLY A 32 1.74 -13.47 0.76
C GLY A 32 1.29 -12.30 1.65
N LEU A 33 2.03 -11.19 1.65
CA LEU A 33 1.68 -10.00 2.42
C LEU A 33 0.56 -9.22 1.72
N LYS A 34 -0.40 -8.75 2.51
CA LYS A 34 -1.47 -7.85 2.07
C LYS A 34 -1.02 -6.40 2.25
N VAL A 35 -0.59 -5.75 1.19
CA VAL A 35 -0.11 -4.37 1.22
C VAL A 35 -1.11 -3.43 0.59
N GLY A 36 -1.53 -2.41 1.35
CA GLY A 36 -2.32 -1.31 0.82
C GLY A 36 -1.43 -0.22 0.20
N VAL A 37 -1.99 0.57 -0.70
CA VAL A 37 -1.31 1.75 -1.25
C VAL A 37 -2.23 2.95 -1.20
N VAL A 38 -1.74 4.05 -0.65
CA VAL A 38 -2.37 5.37 -0.73
C VAL A 38 -1.49 6.26 -1.60
N LYS A 39 -2.10 6.91 -2.59
CA LYS A 39 -1.40 7.89 -3.43
C LYS A 39 -2.08 9.23 -3.31
N HIS A 40 -1.31 10.24 -2.87
CA HIS A 40 -1.79 11.62 -2.83
C HIS A 40 -1.66 12.29 -4.20
N HIS A 41 -2.70 13.01 -4.59
CA HIS A 41 -2.72 13.80 -5.80
C HIS A 41 -3.11 15.24 -5.47
N HIS A 42 -2.22 16.19 -5.77
CA HIS A 42 -2.43 17.62 -5.43
C HIS A 42 -3.48 18.35 -6.27
N LYS A 43 -3.96 17.71 -7.33
CA LYS A 43 -4.99 18.28 -8.22
C LYS A 43 -6.22 17.42 -8.16
N GLU A 44 -7.36 18.05 -8.35
CA GLU A 44 -8.59 17.30 -8.62
C GLU A 44 -8.35 16.32 -9.77
N PHE A 45 -8.84 15.11 -9.62
CA PHE A 45 -8.82 14.13 -10.67
C PHE A 45 -10.20 13.49 -10.77
N ASP A 46 -10.65 13.29 -11.98
CA ASP A 46 -11.84 12.49 -12.25
C ASP A 46 -11.39 11.11 -12.73
N PHE A 47 -11.67 10.10 -11.93
CA PHE A 47 -11.32 8.71 -12.23
C PHE A 47 -12.45 8.01 -12.99
N ASP A 48 -13.65 8.59 -12.97
CA ASP A 48 -14.83 8.03 -13.62
C ASP A 48 -14.96 8.54 -15.05
N ARG A 49 -15.60 7.75 -15.91
CA ARG A 49 -15.80 8.11 -17.32
C ARG A 49 -17.16 8.71 -17.51
N GLU A 50 -17.20 9.86 -18.18
CA GLU A 50 -18.45 10.48 -18.61
C GLU A 50 -19.34 9.49 -19.37
N GLY A 51 -20.65 9.50 -19.06
CA GLY A 51 -21.64 8.61 -19.67
C GLY A 51 -21.75 7.21 -19.06
N LYS A 52 -20.99 6.89 -18.02
CA LYS A 52 -21.17 5.66 -17.23
C LYS A 52 -22.17 5.89 -16.09
N ASP A 53 -22.86 4.83 -15.68
CA ASP A 53 -23.87 4.90 -14.60
C ASP A 53 -23.27 5.47 -13.30
N SER A 54 -22.05 5.07 -12.93
CA SER A 54 -21.34 5.58 -11.76
C SER A 54 -21.13 7.10 -11.83
N PHE A 55 -20.74 7.61 -13.01
CA PHE A 55 -20.58 9.05 -13.25
C PHE A 55 -21.93 9.77 -13.13
N ILE A 56 -23.00 9.22 -13.75
CA ILE A 56 -24.34 9.79 -13.70
C ILE A 56 -24.81 9.85 -12.24
N PHE A 57 -24.67 8.77 -11.47
CA PHE A 57 -25.07 8.75 -10.06
C PHE A 57 -24.29 9.77 -9.23
N SER A 58 -22.98 9.85 -9.41
CA SER A 58 -22.13 10.81 -8.74
C SER A 58 -22.54 12.26 -9.04
N LYS A 59 -22.74 12.60 -10.33
CA LYS A 59 -23.17 13.94 -10.77
C LYS A 59 -24.62 14.26 -10.40
N SER A 60 -25.45 13.26 -10.17
CA SER A 60 -26.85 13.44 -9.73
C SER A 60 -26.98 13.63 -8.21
N GLY A 61 -25.88 13.70 -7.47
CA GLY A 61 -25.87 14.06 -6.06
C GLY A 61 -25.65 12.89 -5.08
N ALA A 62 -25.27 11.70 -5.57
CA ALA A 62 -24.87 10.64 -4.67
C ALA A 62 -23.58 11.02 -3.91
N SER A 63 -23.62 10.99 -2.58
CA SER A 63 -22.44 11.26 -1.75
C SER A 63 -21.40 10.14 -1.83
N CYS A 64 -21.84 8.93 -2.16
CA CYS A 64 -20.97 7.77 -2.35
C CYS A 64 -21.56 6.84 -3.40
N VAL A 65 -20.72 6.38 -4.33
CA VAL A 65 -21.06 5.36 -5.32
C VAL A 65 -20.11 4.17 -5.13
N LYS A 66 -20.67 2.97 -4.92
CA LYS A 66 -19.89 1.72 -4.86
C LYS A 66 -20.24 0.83 -6.03
N MET A 67 -19.24 0.45 -6.79
CA MET A 67 -19.35 -0.56 -7.84
C MET A 67 -18.76 -1.88 -7.33
N VAL A 68 -19.53 -2.94 -7.45
CA VAL A 68 -19.16 -4.26 -6.92
C VAL A 68 -19.15 -5.28 -8.05
N SER A 69 -18.07 -6.04 -8.15
CA SER A 69 -17.94 -7.20 -9.03
C SER A 69 -17.46 -8.41 -8.24
N PRO A 70 -17.44 -9.64 -8.79
CA PRO A 70 -17.03 -10.83 -8.05
C PRO A 70 -15.64 -10.75 -7.39
N ASN A 71 -14.72 -9.93 -7.93
CA ASN A 71 -13.33 -9.85 -7.47
C ASN A 71 -12.85 -8.41 -7.24
N ARG A 72 -13.74 -7.40 -7.29
CA ARG A 72 -13.34 -6.00 -7.15
C ARG A 72 -14.47 -5.13 -6.60
N VAL A 73 -14.11 -4.23 -5.70
CA VAL A 73 -14.96 -3.13 -5.25
C VAL A 73 -14.27 -1.81 -5.57
N ILE A 74 -15.01 -0.86 -6.14
CA ILE A 74 -14.57 0.52 -6.32
C ILE A 74 -15.52 1.40 -5.51
N SER A 75 -14.99 2.35 -4.75
CA SER A 75 -15.76 3.33 -4.00
C SER A 75 -15.35 4.73 -4.44
N ILE A 76 -16.33 5.54 -4.81
CA ILE A 76 -16.17 6.95 -5.15
C ILE A 76 -16.95 7.74 -4.10
N GLU A 77 -16.25 8.57 -3.32
CA GLU A 77 -16.84 9.45 -2.33
C GLU A 77 -16.70 10.90 -2.80
N ASN A 78 -17.82 11.59 -2.91
CA ASN A 78 -17.85 13.01 -3.25
C ASN A 78 -17.72 13.82 -1.96
N LEU A 79 -16.61 14.55 -1.82
CA LEU A 79 -16.26 15.28 -0.59
C LEU A 79 -16.24 16.79 -0.87
N ASN A 80 -16.58 17.56 0.16
CA ASN A 80 -16.45 19.03 0.15
C ASN A 80 -15.15 19.51 0.81
N TYR A 81 -14.32 18.57 1.27
CA TYR A 81 -13.02 18.82 1.91
C TYR A 81 -12.08 17.64 1.64
N GLU A 82 -10.79 17.88 1.71
CA GLU A 82 -9.79 16.83 1.61
C GLU A 82 -9.74 16.03 2.91
N LYS A 83 -9.91 14.69 2.82
CA LYS A 83 -9.69 13.81 3.98
C LYS A 83 -8.23 13.83 4.40
N SER A 84 -8.00 13.84 5.70
CA SER A 84 -6.64 13.67 6.21
C SER A 84 -6.09 12.29 5.83
N LEU A 85 -4.77 12.16 5.73
CA LEU A 85 -4.13 10.86 5.51
C LEU A 85 -4.56 9.84 6.56
N TYR A 86 -4.70 10.27 7.81
CA TYR A 86 -5.06 9.40 8.93
C TYR A 86 -6.49 8.87 8.79
N ASP A 87 -7.45 9.70 8.36
CA ASP A 87 -8.83 9.25 8.09
C ASP A 87 -8.86 8.19 6.97
N VAL A 88 -8.01 8.36 5.94
CA VAL A 88 -7.88 7.36 4.87
C VAL A 88 -7.29 6.07 5.41
N LEU A 89 -6.21 6.15 6.19
CA LEU A 89 -5.54 4.98 6.77
C LEU A 89 -6.45 4.21 7.75
N GLU A 90 -7.35 4.87 8.46
CA GLU A 90 -8.33 4.23 9.33
C GLU A 90 -9.29 3.31 8.58
N THR A 91 -9.52 3.56 7.29
CA THR A 91 -10.33 2.67 6.44
C THR A 91 -9.56 1.46 5.93
N MET A 92 -8.24 1.40 6.15
CA MET A 92 -7.33 0.38 5.60
C MET A 92 -6.84 -0.57 6.71
N THR A 93 -7.75 -1.22 7.43
CA THR A 93 -7.43 -2.05 8.60
C THR A 93 -7.02 -3.48 8.27
N ASP A 94 -7.40 -3.99 7.10
CA ASP A 94 -7.23 -5.39 6.69
C ASP A 94 -5.92 -5.66 5.93
N TYR A 95 -4.95 -4.74 6.04
CA TYR A 95 -3.64 -4.82 5.41
C TYR A 95 -2.55 -5.01 6.46
N ASP A 96 -1.50 -5.76 6.11
CA ASP A 96 -0.33 -5.94 6.98
C ASP A 96 0.37 -4.61 7.21
N PHE A 97 0.44 -3.79 6.16
CA PHE A 97 0.85 -2.38 6.21
C PHE A 97 0.43 -1.62 4.95
N VAL A 98 0.63 -0.31 4.95
CA VAL A 98 0.26 0.58 3.84
C VAL A 98 1.50 1.36 3.37
N LEU A 99 1.75 1.35 2.06
CA LEU A 99 2.70 2.24 1.41
C LEU A 99 1.97 3.52 0.99
N VAL A 100 2.52 4.68 1.36
CA VAL A 100 1.95 5.98 1.04
C VAL A 100 2.85 6.70 0.04
N GLU A 101 2.38 6.94 -1.18
CA GLU A 101 3.10 7.76 -2.17
C GLU A 101 2.68 9.23 -2.05
N GLY A 102 3.62 10.08 -1.73
CA GLY A 102 3.38 11.50 -1.50
C GLY A 102 3.20 11.84 -0.02
N TYR A 103 2.29 12.78 0.28
CA TYR A 103 2.07 13.27 1.65
C TYR A 103 3.39 13.67 2.34
N LYS A 104 4.19 14.50 1.65
CA LYS A 104 5.56 14.87 2.08
C LYS A 104 5.61 15.56 3.45
N TRP A 105 4.51 16.17 3.84
CA TRP A 105 4.41 17.02 5.04
C TRP A 105 3.75 16.30 6.22
N GLU A 106 3.25 15.07 6.00
CA GLU A 106 2.64 14.28 7.05
C GLU A 106 3.68 13.64 7.96
N SER A 107 3.30 13.41 9.22
CA SER A 107 4.21 12.87 10.25
C SER A 107 4.34 11.36 10.19
N LEU A 108 4.61 10.80 9.01
CA LEU A 108 4.96 9.38 8.84
C LEU A 108 6.48 9.21 8.72
N ASP A 109 6.96 8.10 9.22
CA ASP A 109 8.30 7.64 8.89
C ASP A 109 8.37 7.29 7.41
N ARG A 110 9.52 7.52 6.78
CA ARG A 110 9.60 7.54 5.33
C ARG A 110 10.88 6.98 4.75
N ILE A 111 10.79 6.50 3.55
CA ILE A 111 11.90 6.22 2.66
C ILE A 111 11.91 7.33 1.61
N GLU A 112 13.04 8.01 1.45
CA GLU A 112 13.18 9.03 0.42
C GLU A 112 13.88 8.47 -0.81
N VAL A 113 13.30 8.71 -1.97
CA VAL A 113 13.90 8.39 -3.27
C VAL A 113 14.55 9.65 -3.82
N TYR A 114 15.86 9.61 -3.93
CA TYR A 114 16.67 10.64 -4.56
C TYR A 114 17.22 10.12 -5.88
N ARG A 115 17.25 10.96 -6.88
CA ARG A 115 17.87 10.65 -8.18
C ARG A 115 18.68 11.83 -8.70
N SER A 116 19.95 11.59 -8.98
CA SER A 116 20.82 12.61 -9.60
C SER A 116 20.24 13.12 -10.93
N GLY A 117 20.39 14.39 -11.19
CA GLY A 117 19.79 15.05 -12.36
C GLY A 117 18.29 15.38 -12.24
N TYR A 118 17.60 14.91 -11.21
CA TYR A 118 16.19 15.22 -10.91
C TYR A 118 16.06 15.87 -9.54
N SER A 119 16.70 15.31 -8.52
CA SER A 119 16.67 15.84 -7.16
C SER A 119 17.85 16.76 -6.91
N THR A 120 17.63 17.83 -6.16
CA THR A 120 18.65 18.82 -5.75
C THR A 120 19.03 18.66 -4.29
N ARG A 121 18.13 18.14 -3.47
CA ARG A 121 18.31 17.98 -2.02
C ARG A 121 17.48 16.81 -1.48
N ILE A 122 17.87 16.37 -0.29
CA ILE A 122 17.02 15.52 0.58
C ILE A 122 16.01 16.45 1.26
N ILE A 123 14.73 16.06 1.23
CA ILE A 123 13.62 16.87 1.76
C ILE A 123 13.08 16.35 3.09
N SER A 124 13.47 15.14 3.48
CA SER A 124 12.98 14.50 4.70
C SER A 124 13.74 14.97 5.94
N ASP A 125 13.00 15.17 7.03
CA ASP A 125 13.59 15.36 8.34
C ASP A 125 14.31 14.08 8.77
N LYS A 126 15.50 14.22 9.37
CA LYS A 126 16.36 13.09 9.78
C LYS A 126 15.64 12.13 10.73
N GLU A 127 14.80 12.66 11.61
CA GLU A 127 14.08 11.89 12.62
C GLU A 127 13.00 10.95 12.02
N LYS A 128 12.54 11.28 10.81
CA LYS A 128 11.51 10.51 10.08
C LYS A 128 12.06 9.68 8.95
N LEU A 129 13.33 9.87 8.63
CA LEU A 129 13.98 9.21 7.51
C LEU A 129 14.55 7.85 7.97
N ILE A 130 13.94 6.75 7.54
CA ILE A 130 14.40 5.40 7.88
C ILE A 130 15.37 4.81 6.85
N ALA A 131 15.33 5.31 5.63
CA ALA A 131 16.28 4.95 4.56
C ALA A 131 16.22 5.94 3.40
N ILE A 132 17.29 5.94 2.59
CA ILE A 132 17.37 6.63 1.31
C ILE A 132 17.57 5.59 0.20
N VAL A 133 16.85 5.75 -0.90
CA VAL A 133 17.09 5.03 -2.15
C VAL A 133 17.67 6.04 -3.16
N SER A 134 18.94 5.87 -3.50
CA SER A 134 19.67 6.86 -4.29
C SER A 134 20.73 6.23 -5.19
N ASP A 135 20.99 6.86 -6.32
CA ASP A 135 22.14 6.59 -7.19
C ASP A 135 23.44 7.30 -6.74
N LEU A 136 23.36 8.08 -5.66
CA LEU A 136 24.49 8.76 -5.03
C LEU A 136 24.59 8.35 -3.55
N LYS A 137 25.79 8.45 -3.00
CA LYS A 137 26.00 8.33 -1.55
C LYS A 137 25.80 9.69 -0.88
N HIS A 138 25.09 9.69 0.23
CA HIS A 138 24.78 10.87 1.04
C HIS A 138 25.48 10.77 2.40
N ASP A 139 25.91 11.90 2.94
CA ASP A 139 26.49 11.99 4.29
C ASP A 139 25.37 12.05 5.34
N LEU A 140 24.71 10.91 5.52
CA LEU A 140 23.59 10.75 6.45
C LEU A 140 23.70 9.40 7.16
N ASP A 141 23.41 9.42 8.46
CA ASP A 141 23.40 8.23 9.32
C ASP A 141 22.05 7.50 9.22
N VAL A 142 21.76 6.99 8.02
CA VAL A 142 20.59 6.16 7.73
C VAL A 142 20.97 5.10 6.70
N ASP A 143 20.20 4.02 6.62
CA ASP A 143 20.41 3.01 5.59
C ASP A 143 20.26 3.61 4.19
N GLN A 144 21.20 3.28 3.32
CA GLN A 144 21.23 3.77 1.95
C GLN A 144 21.26 2.59 0.98
N PHE A 145 20.36 2.62 0.02
CA PHE A 145 20.19 1.57 -0.99
C PHE A 145 20.33 2.15 -2.40
N ASN A 146 20.92 1.37 -3.30
CA ASN A 146 20.83 1.68 -4.73
C ASN A 146 19.39 1.46 -5.26
N PRO A 147 18.97 2.16 -6.32
CA PRO A 147 17.62 2.06 -6.87
C PRO A 147 17.16 0.65 -7.25
N ASN A 148 18.08 -0.27 -7.51
CA ASN A 148 17.77 -1.65 -7.93
C ASN A 148 17.85 -2.68 -6.78
N GLU A 149 18.14 -2.26 -5.56
CA GLU A 149 18.26 -3.16 -4.40
C GLU A 149 16.90 -3.44 -3.74
N TYR A 150 15.89 -3.74 -4.55
CA TYR A 150 14.48 -3.87 -4.11
C TYR A 150 14.29 -4.87 -2.96
N GLU A 151 14.98 -6.02 -2.98
CA GLU A 151 14.90 -7.04 -1.93
C GLU A 151 15.45 -6.51 -0.59
N LYS A 152 16.55 -5.77 -0.61
CA LYS A 152 17.12 -5.16 0.61
C LYS A 152 16.17 -4.10 1.18
N ILE A 153 15.56 -3.29 0.30
CA ILE A 153 14.59 -2.27 0.70
C ILE A 153 13.33 -2.93 1.28
N ALA A 154 12.82 -4.00 0.65
CA ALA A 154 11.72 -4.77 1.16
C ALA A 154 12.00 -5.35 2.55
N ASN A 155 13.19 -5.93 2.76
CA ASN A 155 13.64 -6.44 4.04
C ASN A 155 13.74 -5.33 5.10
N LYS A 156 14.22 -4.14 4.73
CA LYS A 156 14.23 -2.98 5.63
C LYS A 156 12.83 -2.61 6.10
N ILE A 157 11.84 -2.58 5.20
CA ILE A 157 10.42 -2.29 5.52
C ILE A 157 9.84 -3.38 6.44
N LYS A 158 10.09 -4.66 6.14
CA LYS A 158 9.61 -5.77 6.98
C LYS A 158 10.19 -5.69 8.39
N ASN A 159 11.49 -5.45 8.50
CA ASN A 159 12.15 -5.29 9.80
C ASN A 159 11.63 -4.07 10.56
N TYR A 160 11.38 -2.97 9.87
CA TYR A 160 10.79 -1.78 10.47
C TYR A 160 9.41 -2.08 11.10
N PHE A 161 8.56 -2.81 10.42
CA PHE A 161 7.26 -3.22 10.94
C PHE A 161 7.31 -4.44 11.87
N LYS A 162 8.46 -5.05 12.08
CA LYS A 162 8.64 -6.29 12.85
C LYS A 162 7.72 -7.41 12.32
N ILE A 163 7.65 -7.54 11.01
CA ILE A 163 6.89 -8.62 10.36
C ILE A 163 7.72 -9.90 10.49
N ASN A 164 7.24 -10.80 11.35
CA ASN A 164 7.94 -12.06 11.62
C ASN A 164 7.50 -13.14 10.63
N TRP A 165 8.44 -13.69 9.87
CA TRP A 165 8.22 -14.71 8.87
C TRP A 165 7.63 -16.00 9.44
N ASP A 166 8.03 -16.38 10.65
CA ASP A 166 7.57 -17.62 11.30
C ASP A 166 6.07 -17.57 11.63
N GLU A 167 5.55 -16.42 12.04
CA GLU A 167 4.13 -16.18 12.25
C GLU A 167 3.32 -16.14 10.95
N LEU A 168 3.85 -15.56 9.90
CA LEU A 168 3.20 -15.47 8.58
C LEU A 168 3.06 -16.84 7.93
N HIS A 169 4.13 -17.65 7.93
CA HIS A 169 4.09 -19.01 7.43
C HIS A 169 3.16 -19.90 8.25
N LEU A 170 3.17 -19.77 9.56
CA LEU A 170 2.27 -20.52 10.44
C LEU A 170 0.80 -20.18 10.14
N ASN A 171 0.47 -18.90 10.03
CA ASN A 171 -0.89 -18.44 9.68
C ASN A 171 -1.31 -18.87 8.26
N PHE A 172 -0.40 -18.86 7.30
CA PHE A 172 -0.66 -19.35 5.95
C PHE A 172 -0.96 -20.87 5.95
N PHE A 173 -0.14 -21.68 6.65
CA PHE A 173 -0.39 -23.12 6.81
C PHE A 173 -1.69 -23.41 7.57
N ILE A 174 -1.99 -22.66 8.62
CA ILE A 174 -3.24 -22.80 9.37
C ILE A 174 -4.45 -22.49 8.47
N ASN A 175 -4.40 -21.41 7.68
CA ASN A 175 -5.48 -21.07 6.75
C ASN A 175 -5.67 -22.13 5.65
N ILE A 176 -4.59 -22.71 5.13
CA ILE A 176 -4.67 -23.82 4.17
C ILE A 176 -5.32 -25.05 4.83
N ILE A 177 -4.93 -25.40 6.05
CA ILE A 177 -5.51 -26.53 6.79
C ILE A 177 -7.01 -26.31 7.03
N PHE A 178 -7.42 -25.09 7.45
CA PHE A 178 -8.83 -24.76 7.62
C PHE A 178 -9.61 -24.79 6.30
N PHE A 179 -9.00 -24.34 5.20
CA PHE A 179 -9.63 -24.38 3.88
C PHE A 179 -9.84 -25.84 3.41
N ILE A 180 -8.84 -26.69 3.57
CA ILE A 180 -8.93 -28.13 3.26
C ILE A 180 -9.98 -28.82 4.15
N ALA A 181 -9.97 -28.53 5.46
CA ALA A 181 -10.96 -29.06 6.38
C ALA A 181 -12.39 -28.66 6.02
N LYS A 182 -12.58 -27.40 5.57
CA LYS A 182 -13.88 -26.90 5.12
C LYS A 182 -14.36 -27.61 3.85
N ILE A 183 -13.47 -27.90 2.91
CA ILE A 183 -13.80 -28.68 1.70
C ILE A 183 -14.20 -30.10 2.10
N PHE A 184 -13.42 -30.76 2.97
CA PHE A 184 -13.76 -32.09 3.47
C PHE A 184 -15.10 -32.16 4.21
N PHE A 185 -15.38 -31.13 5.03
CA PHE A 185 -16.66 -31.02 5.74
C PHE A 185 -17.85 -30.85 4.78
N ILE A 186 -17.68 -30.02 3.75
CA ILE A 186 -18.72 -29.81 2.73
C ILE A 186 -18.97 -31.10 1.94
N THR A 187 -17.92 -31.78 1.49
CA THR A 187 -18.05 -33.07 0.75
C THR A 187 -18.65 -34.16 1.61
N TRP A 188 -18.28 -34.26 2.90
CA TRP A 188 -18.88 -35.21 3.84
C TRP A 188 -20.36 -34.92 4.07
N PHE A 189 -20.75 -33.64 4.18
CA PHE A 189 -22.15 -33.25 4.39
C PHE A 189 -23.03 -33.49 3.15
N TYR A 190 -22.48 -33.31 1.95
CA TYR A 190 -23.17 -33.63 0.71
C TYR A 190 -23.36 -35.16 0.54
N ASN A 191 -22.35 -35.95 0.85
CA ASN A 191 -22.44 -37.42 0.77
C ASN A 191 -23.43 -38.02 1.78
N LYS A 192 -23.68 -37.40 2.93
CA LYS A 192 -24.66 -37.85 3.92
C LYS A 192 -26.12 -37.53 3.54
N LYS A 193 -26.36 -36.63 2.58
CA LYS A 193 -27.73 -36.31 2.09
C LYS A 193 -28.21 -37.17 0.91
N VAL A 194 -27.37 -38.09 0.44
CA VAL A 194 -27.67 -38.93 -0.73
C VAL A 194 -27.99 -40.39 -0.30
N TYR A 195 -28.14 -40.64 1.00
CA TYR A 195 -28.63 -41.93 1.53
C TYR A 195 -29.84 -41.73 2.44
#